data_cf96d12b84eb2f68f2374020ce84528f
#
_entry.id   cf96d12b84eb2f68f2374020ce84528f
#
_cell.length_a   1.000
_cell.length_b   1.000
_cell.length_c   1.000
_cell.angle_alpha   90.00
_cell.angle_beta   90.00
_cell.angle_gamma   90.00
#
_symmetry.space_group_name_H-M   'P 1'
#
loop_
_entity.id
_entity.type
_entity.pdbx_description
1 polymer ?
#
loop_
_entity_poly.entity_id
_entity_poly.type
_entity_poly.pdbx_seq_one_letter_code
_entity_poly.pdbx_strand_id
1 'polypeptide(L)'
;MVKYRGMRIPGGMPARLTLPAATVTLIVGWGDPLHLYDPADKEAAAGTWYSLVGGLRTSPVLGGYRGAGQSVEVDFTPLGAYMCLGISMHHLANETVHPDELLGRRWTERLAGRLAAAPDWETRWELLDDALASLLADGPVPSPVVAEAWSRLSARHGGMTLGELAGATGRGGRRLQVLFREQIGLPLQSVARILRFQRALTLPYGSHGSLAELAAACGYYDQAHLNRDFKALAGLTPAQLCGLANATPLDGTAAVEGSRTSVFNR
;
A
#
# COMPACT_ATOMS: atom_id res chain seq x y z
N MET A 1 -10.28 -7.36 -1.00
CA MET A 1 -9.69 -7.53 -2.35
C MET A 1 -8.18 -7.51 -2.18
N VAL A 2 -7.49 -8.43 -2.80
CA VAL A 2 -6.02 -8.55 -2.80
C VAL A 2 -5.57 -8.48 -4.25
N LYS A 3 -4.51 -7.73 -4.52
CA LYS A 3 -3.93 -7.62 -5.86
C LYS A 3 -2.50 -8.18 -5.82
N TYR A 4 -2.19 -9.08 -6.74
CA TYR A 4 -0.85 -9.65 -6.92
C TYR A 4 -0.16 -8.99 -8.10
N ARG A 5 1.14 -8.78 -7.98
CA ARG A 5 2.03 -8.38 -9.06
C ARG A 5 3.31 -9.21 -9.00
N GLY A 6 3.66 -9.82 -10.13
CA GLY A 6 4.95 -10.48 -10.32
C GLY A 6 5.94 -9.49 -10.91
N MET A 7 7.09 -9.33 -10.27
CA MET A 7 8.15 -8.41 -10.69
C MET A 7 9.38 -9.20 -11.11
N ARG A 8 9.97 -8.81 -12.22
CA ARG A 8 11.30 -9.26 -12.65
C ARG A 8 12.20 -8.07 -12.90
N ILE A 9 13.34 -8.08 -12.27
CA ILE A 9 14.39 -7.06 -12.39
C ILE A 9 15.63 -7.75 -12.96
N PRO A 10 15.94 -7.58 -14.25
CA PRO A 10 17.01 -8.35 -14.91
C PRO A 10 18.43 -7.88 -14.56
N GLY A 11 18.63 -6.63 -14.17
CA GLY A 11 19.98 -6.09 -13.97
C GLY A 11 20.06 -4.86 -13.08
N GLY A 12 19.21 -4.81 -12.07
CA GLY A 12 19.07 -3.65 -11.17
C GLY A 12 17.96 -2.71 -11.58
N MET A 13 17.51 -1.92 -10.62
CA MET A 13 16.47 -0.89 -10.79
C MET A 13 16.86 0.33 -9.96
N PRO A 14 17.01 1.50 -10.56
CA PRO A 14 17.22 2.74 -9.83
C PRO A 14 16.13 2.95 -8.78
N ALA A 15 16.50 3.60 -7.67
CA ALA A 15 15.55 3.86 -6.59
C ALA A 15 14.39 4.73 -7.12
N ARG A 16 13.17 4.24 -6.92
CA ARG A 16 11.91 4.90 -7.32
C ARG A 16 11.10 5.29 -6.11
N LEU A 17 10.39 6.40 -6.25
CA LEU A 17 9.52 6.92 -5.21
C LEU A 17 8.23 6.09 -5.14
N THR A 18 8.04 5.41 -4.01
CA THR A 18 6.78 4.75 -3.67
C THR A 18 5.95 5.71 -2.81
N LEU A 19 4.80 6.07 -3.32
CA LEU A 19 3.89 7.03 -2.69
C LEU A 19 2.94 6.35 -1.69
N PRO A 20 2.51 7.07 -0.65
CA PRO A 20 1.51 6.58 0.29
C PRO A 20 0.24 6.10 -0.42
N ALA A 21 -0.18 4.89 -0.05
CA ALA A 21 -1.40 4.27 -0.54
C ALA A 21 -2.21 3.70 0.64
N ALA A 22 -3.50 3.54 0.43
CA ALA A 22 -4.40 2.91 1.41
C ALA A 22 -4.36 1.37 1.29
N THR A 23 -3.15 0.83 1.14
CA THR A 23 -2.85 -0.60 1.03
C THR A 23 -1.71 -0.97 1.97
N VAL A 24 -1.71 -2.21 2.43
CA VAL A 24 -0.60 -2.86 3.11
C VAL A 24 0.04 -3.80 2.11
N THR A 25 1.35 -3.74 1.97
CA THR A 25 2.06 -4.51 0.94
C THR A 25 2.93 -5.58 1.57
N LEU A 26 2.78 -6.84 1.14
CA LEU A 26 3.72 -7.91 1.39
C LEU A 26 4.55 -8.12 0.12
N ILE A 27 5.86 -8.05 0.24
CA ILE A 27 6.80 -8.44 -0.81
C ILE A 27 7.49 -9.73 -0.38
N VAL A 28 7.46 -10.73 -1.25
CA VAL A 28 8.26 -11.96 -1.11
C VAL A 28 9.20 -12.02 -2.31
N GLY A 29 10.50 -11.88 -2.06
CA GLY A 29 11.51 -11.77 -3.10
C GLY A 29 12.54 -12.89 -3.07
N TRP A 30 13.21 -13.08 -4.22
CA TRP A 30 14.36 -13.96 -4.42
C TRP A 30 15.32 -13.36 -5.45
N GLY A 31 16.60 -13.74 -5.38
CA GLY A 31 17.68 -13.05 -6.09
C GLY A 31 18.28 -11.93 -5.25
N ASP A 32 18.62 -10.80 -5.84
CA ASP A 32 19.18 -9.66 -5.11
C ASP A 32 18.09 -8.93 -4.30
N PRO A 33 18.44 -8.38 -3.14
CA PRO A 33 17.49 -7.75 -2.26
C PRO A 33 17.03 -6.37 -2.75
N LEU A 34 15.83 -5.97 -2.31
CA LEU A 34 15.32 -4.61 -2.39
C LEU A 34 16.03 -3.72 -1.36
N HIS A 35 16.55 -2.60 -1.78
CA HIS A 35 17.09 -1.56 -0.91
C HIS A 35 16.06 -0.45 -0.75
N LEU A 36 15.74 -0.12 0.50
CA LEU A 36 14.90 1.05 0.82
C LEU A 36 15.80 2.19 1.28
N TYR A 37 15.43 3.42 0.93
CA TYR A 37 16.14 4.64 1.24
C TYR A 37 15.18 5.69 1.80
N ASP A 38 15.69 6.57 2.65
CA ASP A 38 14.97 7.77 3.04
C ASP A 38 14.94 8.75 1.84
N PRO A 39 13.78 9.27 1.43
CA PRO A 39 13.70 10.29 0.39
C PRO A 39 14.50 11.56 0.70
N ALA A 40 14.72 11.87 1.98
CA ALA A 40 15.52 13.02 2.42
C ALA A 40 17.02 12.76 2.36
N ASP A 41 17.45 11.49 2.47
CA ASP A 41 18.84 11.04 2.37
C ASP A 41 18.95 9.77 1.50
N LYS A 42 19.15 10.01 0.21
CA LYS A 42 19.20 8.92 -0.80
C LYS A 42 20.45 8.04 -0.68
N GLU A 43 21.46 8.44 0.08
CA GLU A 43 22.68 7.68 0.30
C GLU A 43 22.59 6.78 1.54
N ALA A 44 21.77 7.17 2.52
CA ALA A 44 21.47 6.35 3.69
C ALA A 44 20.45 5.28 3.36
N ALA A 45 20.92 4.02 3.28
CA ALA A 45 20.00 2.88 3.16
C ALA A 45 19.16 2.76 4.44
N ALA A 46 17.83 2.92 4.31
CA ALA A 46 16.89 2.67 5.40
C ALA A 46 16.73 1.16 5.69
N GLY A 47 17.20 0.28 4.78
CA GLY A 47 17.22 -1.16 4.97
C GLY A 47 17.43 -1.94 3.68
N THR A 48 17.78 -3.20 3.85
CA THR A 48 17.98 -4.18 2.76
C THR A 48 17.08 -5.38 3.03
N TRP A 49 16.21 -5.72 2.06
CA TRP A 49 15.09 -6.61 2.26
C TRP A 49 14.99 -7.65 1.14
N TYR A 50 15.01 -8.94 1.47
CA TYR A 50 14.57 -9.98 0.55
C TYR A 50 13.04 -10.07 0.52
N SER A 51 12.44 -9.99 1.69
CA SER A 51 10.98 -9.94 1.86
C SER A 51 10.64 -8.91 2.91
N LEU A 52 9.50 -8.26 2.77
CA LEU A 52 9.03 -7.23 3.72
C LEU A 52 7.50 -7.17 3.80
N VAL A 53 7.02 -6.63 4.91
CA VAL A 53 5.65 -6.12 5.05
C VAL A 53 5.73 -4.63 5.30
N GLY A 54 5.15 -3.84 4.41
CA GLY A 54 4.99 -2.39 4.56
C GLY A 54 3.57 -2.04 4.99
N GLY A 55 3.43 -1.37 6.13
CA GLY A 55 2.15 -0.85 6.61
C GLY A 55 1.68 0.39 5.86
N LEU A 56 0.50 0.91 6.23
CA LEU A 56 0.03 2.21 5.74
C LEU A 56 1.04 3.30 6.11
N ARG A 57 1.38 4.17 5.15
CA ARG A 57 2.36 5.22 5.33
C ARG A 57 1.78 6.60 5.08
N THR A 58 2.33 7.59 5.78
CA THR A 58 2.02 9.02 5.61
C THR A 58 3.15 9.81 4.97
N SER A 59 4.25 9.13 4.59
CA SER A 59 5.40 9.67 3.87
C SER A 59 5.83 8.71 2.77
N PRO A 60 6.49 9.18 1.71
CA PRO A 60 7.00 8.33 0.65
C PRO A 60 8.22 7.54 1.11
N VAL A 61 8.59 6.52 0.34
CA VAL A 61 9.84 5.76 0.50
C VAL A 61 10.48 5.58 -0.86
N LEU A 62 11.79 5.53 -0.93
CA LEU A 62 12.52 5.16 -2.14
C LEU A 62 12.88 3.68 -2.08
N GLY A 63 12.63 2.94 -3.17
CA GLY A 63 12.97 1.53 -3.27
C GLY A 63 13.65 1.21 -4.59
N GLY A 64 14.75 0.44 -4.55
CA GLY A 64 15.50 0.06 -5.74
C GLY A 64 16.28 -1.25 -5.56
N TYR A 65 16.72 -1.82 -6.66
CA TYR A 65 17.53 -3.04 -6.70
C TYR A 65 18.90 -2.72 -7.29
N ARG A 66 19.97 -3.28 -6.71
CA ARG A 66 21.33 -3.12 -7.21
C ARG A 66 21.70 -4.17 -8.26
N GLY A 67 21.07 -5.32 -8.24
CA GLY A 67 21.29 -6.42 -9.16
C GLY A 67 19.99 -7.10 -9.58
N ALA A 68 20.08 -8.32 -10.10
CA ALA A 68 18.94 -9.07 -10.62
C ALA A 68 18.11 -9.68 -9.50
N GLY A 69 16.81 -9.41 -9.53
CA GLY A 69 15.88 -9.94 -8.53
C GLY A 69 14.52 -10.28 -9.14
N GLN A 70 13.76 -11.06 -8.39
CA GLN A 70 12.36 -11.33 -8.66
C GLN A 70 11.57 -11.22 -7.37
N SER A 71 10.34 -10.82 -7.47
CA SER A 71 9.45 -10.76 -6.32
C SER A 71 7.99 -10.92 -6.70
N VAL A 72 7.22 -11.31 -5.72
CA VAL A 72 5.76 -11.15 -5.74
C VAL A 72 5.42 -10.04 -4.77
N GLU A 73 4.62 -9.09 -5.22
CA GLU A 73 4.00 -8.07 -4.40
C GLU A 73 2.53 -8.39 -4.19
N VAL A 74 2.09 -8.37 -2.96
CA VAL A 74 0.70 -8.60 -2.55
C VAL A 74 0.18 -7.32 -1.89
N ASP A 75 -0.73 -6.63 -2.56
CA ASP A 75 -1.38 -5.44 -2.02
C ASP A 75 -2.70 -5.83 -1.34
N PHE A 76 -2.75 -5.72 -0.03
CA PHE A 76 -3.95 -5.94 0.76
C PHE A 76 -4.73 -4.65 0.96
N THR A 77 -6.06 -4.74 1.04
CA THR A 77 -6.80 -3.73 1.79
C THR A 77 -6.38 -3.79 3.26
N PRO A 78 -6.45 -2.68 4.03
CA PRO A 78 -6.05 -2.70 5.43
C PRO A 78 -6.75 -3.78 6.27
N LEU A 79 -8.04 -4.00 6.02
CA LEU A 79 -8.80 -5.08 6.68
C LEU A 79 -8.37 -6.46 6.22
N GLY A 80 -8.01 -6.63 4.93
CA GLY A 80 -7.44 -7.88 4.44
C GLY A 80 -6.10 -8.20 5.11
N ALA A 81 -5.24 -7.19 5.30
CA ALA A 81 -4.01 -7.34 6.05
C ALA A 81 -4.26 -7.68 7.54
N TYR A 82 -5.21 -7.02 8.18
CA TYR A 82 -5.63 -7.34 9.56
C TYR A 82 -6.04 -8.81 9.71
N MET A 83 -6.85 -9.31 8.77
CA MET A 83 -7.29 -10.71 8.76
C MET A 83 -6.14 -11.69 8.50
N CYS A 84 -5.21 -11.38 7.59
CA CYS A 84 -4.10 -12.27 7.26
C CYS A 84 -2.97 -12.25 8.30
N LEU A 85 -2.65 -11.07 8.84
CA LEU A 85 -1.50 -10.91 9.74
C LEU A 85 -1.83 -11.14 11.21
N GLY A 86 -3.10 -11.06 11.59
CA GLY A 86 -3.58 -11.37 12.95
C GLY A 86 -3.09 -10.41 14.03
N ILE A 87 -2.61 -9.22 13.67
CA ILE A 87 -2.06 -8.22 14.60
C ILE A 87 -2.85 -6.92 14.57
N SER A 88 -2.66 -6.10 15.59
CA SER A 88 -3.17 -4.74 15.56
C SER A 88 -2.37 -3.91 14.55
N MET A 89 -3.06 -3.42 13.51
CA MET A 89 -2.43 -2.77 12.35
C MET A 89 -1.69 -1.47 12.68
N HIS A 90 -1.98 -0.86 13.84
CA HIS A 90 -1.26 0.35 14.24
C HIS A 90 0.23 0.10 14.53
N HIS A 91 0.63 -1.14 14.80
CA HIS A 91 2.04 -1.52 14.95
C HIS A 91 2.81 -1.49 13.63
N LEU A 92 2.10 -1.56 12.50
CA LEU A 92 2.69 -1.46 11.15
C LEU A 92 2.59 -0.04 10.56
N ALA A 93 1.94 0.90 11.25
CA ALA A 93 1.75 2.25 10.73
C ALA A 93 3.08 2.99 10.55
N ASN A 94 3.42 3.36 9.31
CA ASN A 94 4.69 3.94 8.88
C ASN A 94 5.91 3.01 9.02
N GLU A 95 5.69 1.73 9.31
CA GLU A 95 6.76 0.75 9.50
C GLU A 95 6.96 -0.14 8.28
N THR A 96 8.16 -0.69 8.19
CA THR A 96 8.53 -1.82 7.33
C THR A 96 9.17 -2.87 8.23
N VAL A 97 8.64 -4.08 8.20
CA VAL A 97 9.10 -5.18 9.05
C VAL A 97 9.39 -6.43 8.22
N HIS A 98 10.17 -7.36 8.74
CA HIS A 98 10.38 -8.64 8.09
C HIS A 98 9.13 -9.53 8.30
N PRO A 99 8.65 -10.26 7.27
CA PRO A 99 7.48 -11.15 7.44
C PRO A 99 7.67 -12.19 8.54
N ASP A 100 8.91 -12.57 8.86
CA ASP A 100 9.24 -13.50 9.94
C ASP A 100 8.74 -13.04 11.31
N GLU A 101 8.73 -11.72 11.54
CA GLU A 101 8.26 -11.13 12.80
C GLU A 101 6.75 -11.27 12.99
N LEU A 102 6.01 -11.42 11.88
CA LEU A 102 4.55 -11.48 11.87
C LEU A 102 4.01 -12.89 11.65
N LEU A 103 4.61 -13.62 10.72
CA LEU A 103 4.11 -14.91 10.21
C LEU A 103 5.01 -16.09 10.60
N GLY A 104 6.17 -15.77 11.16
CA GLY A 104 7.19 -16.73 11.54
C GLY A 104 8.10 -17.14 10.38
N ARG A 105 9.39 -17.34 10.71
CA ARG A 105 10.46 -17.64 9.76
C ARG A 105 10.18 -18.85 8.86
N ARG A 106 9.61 -19.91 9.42
CA ARG A 106 9.29 -21.15 8.66
C ARG A 106 8.26 -20.89 7.56
N TRP A 107 7.27 -20.01 7.80
CA TRP A 107 6.26 -19.66 6.82
C TRP A 107 6.89 -18.88 5.67
N THR A 108 7.68 -17.86 5.99
CA THR A 108 8.34 -17.00 4.99
C THR A 108 9.30 -17.78 4.11
N GLU A 109 10.21 -18.56 4.71
CA GLU A 109 11.20 -19.36 3.97
C GLU A 109 10.52 -20.41 3.07
N ARG A 110 9.48 -21.08 3.57
CA ARG A 110 8.71 -22.05 2.79
C ARG A 110 8.04 -21.41 1.59
N LEU A 111 7.38 -20.28 1.80
CA LEU A 111 6.68 -19.58 0.71
C LEU A 111 7.69 -19.06 -0.32
N ALA A 112 8.74 -18.37 0.10
CA ALA A 112 9.78 -17.86 -0.80
C ALA A 112 10.44 -18.97 -1.61
N GLY A 113 10.80 -20.10 -0.99
CA GLY A 113 11.38 -21.26 -1.67
C GLY A 113 10.42 -21.88 -2.71
N ARG A 114 9.14 -22.02 -2.38
CA ARG A 114 8.13 -22.53 -3.34
C ARG A 114 7.92 -21.59 -4.51
N LEU A 115 7.82 -20.28 -4.26
CA LEU A 115 7.67 -19.26 -5.31
C LEU A 115 8.89 -19.21 -6.23
N ALA A 116 10.10 -19.29 -5.68
CA ALA A 116 11.34 -19.32 -6.47
C ALA A 116 11.43 -20.56 -7.37
N ALA A 117 10.98 -21.73 -6.88
CA ALA A 117 11.02 -23.01 -7.60
C ALA A 117 9.87 -23.18 -8.59
N ALA A 118 8.81 -22.38 -8.52
CA ALA A 118 7.65 -22.52 -9.38
C ALA A 118 8.00 -22.21 -10.85
N PRO A 119 7.53 -23.06 -11.81
CA PRO A 119 7.92 -22.94 -13.21
C PRO A 119 7.35 -21.68 -13.91
N ASP A 120 6.19 -21.24 -13.49
CA ASP A 120 5.44 -20.17 -14.14
C ASP A 120 4.65 -19.30 -13.14
N TRP A 121 4.05 -18.23 -13.64
CA TRP A 121 3.30 -17.29 -12.82
C TRP A 121 1.96 -17.86 -12.33
N GLU A 122 1.30 -18.73 -13.10
CA GLU A 122 0.03 -19.31 -12.66
C GLU A 122 0.23 -20.19 -11.42
N THR A 123 1.27 -21.04 -11.43
CA THR A 123 1.66 -21.83 -10.26
C THR A 123 2.01 -20.92 -9.06
N ARG A 124 2.69 -19.77 -9.28
CA ARG A 124 2.98 -18.82 -8.21
C ARG A 124 1.71 -18.22 -7.61
N TRP A 125 0.72 -17.92 -8.45
CA TRP A 125 -0.56 -17.39 -7.97
C TRP A 125 -1.33 -18.41 -7.14
N GLU A 126 -1.36 -19.65 -7.55
CA GLU A 126 -2.00 -20.75 -6.78
C GLU A 126 -1.31 -20.90 -5.40
N LEU A 127 0.02 -20.89 -5.37
CA LEU A 127 0.77 -20.96 -4.12
C LEU A 127 0.47 -19.81 -3.16
N LEU A 128 0.28 -18.61 -3.70
CA LEU A 128 -0.11 -17.43 -2.91
C LEU A 128 -1.55 -17.54 -2.41
N ASP A 129 -2.48 -17.95 -3.27
CA ASP A 129 -3.88 -18.14 -2.90
C ASP A 129 -3.99 -19.14 -1.74
N ASP A 130 -3.31 -20.29 -1.82
CA ASP A 130 -3.27 -21.31 -0.76
C ASP A 130 -2.68 -20.77 0.54
N ALA A 131 -1.53 -20.06 0.45
CA ALA A 131 -0.86 -19.52 1.60
C ALA A 131 -1.70 -18.45 2.31
N LEU A 132 -2.34 -17.56 1.54
CA LEU A 132 -3.19 -16.51 2.09
C LEU A 132 -4.53 -17.04 2.60
N ALA A 133 -5.12 -18.06 1.94
CA ALA A 133 -6.33 -18.70 2.40
C ALA A 133 -6.13 -19.34 3.79
N SER A 134 -4.96 -19.97 4.02
CA SER A 134 -4.62 -20.52 5.33
C SER A 134 -4.51 -19.42 6.40
N LEU A 135 -3.86 -18.30 6.10
CA LEU A 135 -3.77 -17.18 7.05
C LEU A 135 -5.15 -16.57 7.38
N LEU A 136 -6.00 -16.43 6.36
CA LEU A 136 -7.36 -15.92 6.54
C LEU A 136 -8.25 -16.84 7.37
N ALA A 137 -8.08 -18.16 7.26
CA ALA A 137 -8.85 -19.13 8.02
C ALA A 137 -8.60 -19.02 9.54
N ASP A 138 -7.37 -18.70 9.92
CA ASP A 138 -6.94 -18.59 11.32
C ASP A 138 -6.96 -17.12 11.83
N GLY A 139 -7.26 -16.17 10.95
CA GLY A 139 -7.17 -14.74 11.23
C GLY A 139 -8.38 -14.15 11.97
N PRO A 140 -8.22 -12.95 12.54
CA PRO A 140 -9.31 -12.30 13.27
C PRO A 140 -10.42 -11.82 12.32
N VAL A 141 -11.64 -11.81 12.84
CA VAL A 141 -12.80 -11.24 12.13
C VAL A 141 -12.83 -9.73 12.37
N PRO A 142 -12.85 -8.89 11.30
CA PRO A 142 -12.97 -7.45 11.45
C PRO A 142 -14.28 -7.04 12.13
N SER A 143 -14.23 -5.97 12.90
CA SER A 143 -15.44 -5.36 13.45
C SER A 143 -16.36 -4.89 12.31
N PRO A 144 -17.65 -5.29 12.28
CA PRO A 144 -18.59 -4.82 11.25
C PRO A 144 -18.67 -3.30 11.15
N VAL A 145 -18.51 -2.60 12.27
CA VAL A 145 -18.49 -1.13 12.32
C VAL A 145 -17.28 -0.55 11.57
N VAL A 146 -16.10 -1.18 11.71
CA VAL A 146 -14.90 -0.74 11.00
C VAL A 146 -14.98 -1.10 9.52
N ALA A 147 -15.52 -2.27 9.20
CA ALA A 147 -15.73 -2.70 7.81
C ALA A 147 -16.67 -1.73 7.06
N GLU A 148 -17.78 -1.35 7.69
CA GLU A 148 -18.72 -0.37 7.12
C GLU A 148 -18.08 1.02 7.00
N ALA A 149 -17.37 1.50 8.04
CA ALA A 149 -16.69 2.79 7.99
C ALA A 149 -15.62 2.82 6.90
N TRP A 150 -14.83 1.76 6.76
CA TRP A 150 -13.84 1.61 5.69
C TRP A 150 -14.49 1.61 4.31
N SER A 151 -15.54 0.82 4.11
CA SER A 151 -16.28 0.75 2.84
C SER A 151 -16.79 2.12 2.41
N ARG A 152 -17.46 2.85 3.31
CA ARG A 152 -17.99 4.19 3.03
C ARG A 152 -16.89 5.22 2.77
N LEU A 153 -15.83 5.21 3.59
CA LEU A 153 -14.71 6.14 3.43
C LEU A 153 -13.99 5.93 2.09
N SER A 154 -13.76 4.66 1.72
CA SER A 154 -13.11 4.28 0.46
C SER A 154 -13.97 4.62 -0.75
N ALA A 155 -15.28 4.31 -0.72
CA ALA A 155 -16.21 4.62 -1.79
C ALA A 155 -16.33 6.13 -2.04
N ARG A 156 -16.12 6.95 -1.00
CA ARG A 156 -16.11 8.42 -1.08
C ARG A 156 -14.72 9.03 -1.20
N HIS A 157 -13.70 8.21 -1.49
CA HIS A 157 -12.30 8.64 -1.63
C HIS A 157 -11.82 9.55 -0.50
N GLY A 158 -12.20 9.23 0.75
CA GLY A 158 -11.82 10.03 1.92
C GLY A 158 -12.69 11.27 2.16
N GLY A 159 -13.76 11.47 1.41
CA GLY A 159 -14.67 12.63 1.52
C GLY A 159 -15.73 12.46 2.60
N MET A 160 -15.40 11.83 3.74
CA MET A 160 -16.30 11.72 4.89
C MET A 160 -15.60 12.12 6.19
N THR A 161 -16.34 12.79 7.06
CA THR A 161 -15.87 13.15 8.41
C THR A 161 -16.11 12.02 9.41
N LEU A 162 -15.43 12.09 10.55
CA LEU A 162 -15.65 11.15 11.66
C LEU A 162 -17.12 11.19 12.14
N GLY A 163 -17.72 12.40 12.20
CA GLY A 163 -19.11 12.56 12.64
C GLY A 163 -20.10 11.86 11.72
N GLU A 164 -19.95 12.02 10.39
CA GLU A 164 -20.77 11.33 9.39
C GLU A 164 -20.63 9.82 9.46
N LEU A 165 -19.40 9.31 9.62
CA LEU A 165 -19.14 7.87 9.75
C LEU A 165 -19.69 7.32 11.07
N ALA A 166 -19.53 8.03 12.18
CA ALA A 166 -20.09 7.64 13.48
C ALA A 166 -21.62 7.58 13.42
N GLY A 167 -22.27 8.58 12.82
CA GLY A 167 -23.70 8.59 12.59
C GLY A 167 -24.18 7.44 11.71
N ALA A 168 -23.48 7.17 10.60
CA ALA A 168 -23.82 6.11 9.66
C ALA A 168 -23.63 4.69 10.25
N THR A 169 -22.68 4.51 11.18
CA THR A 169 -22.40 3.21 11.81
C THR A 169 -23.14 3.02 13.15
N GLY A 170 -23.87 4.01 13.61
CA GLY A 170 -24.60 3.97 14.89
C GLY A 170 -23.70 3.85 16.14
N ARG A 171 -22.43 4.27 16.04
CA ARG A 171 -21.45 4.16 17.13
C ARG A 171 -20.86 5.51 17.51
N GLY A 172 -20.51 5.65 18.80
CA GLY A 172 -19.82 6.87 19.27
C GLY A 172 -18.45 7.05 18.60
N GLY A 173 -18.15 8.28 18.15
CA GLY A 173 -16.94 8.60 17.38
C GLY A 173 -15.64 8.15 18.04
N ARG A 174 -15.52 8.25 19.39
CA ARG A 174 -14.33 7.81 20.13
C ARG A 174 -14.08 6.30 19.97
N ARG A 175 -15.13 5.47 20.10
CA ARG A 175 -15.00 4.02 19.95
C ARG A 175 -14.64 3.64 18.51
N LEU A 176 -15.27 4.29 17.54
CA LEU A 176 -14.93 4.10 16.12
C LEU A 176 -13.45 4.43 15.85
N GLN A 177 -12.93 5.54 16.37
CA GLN A 177 -11.51 5.91 16.20
C GLN A 177 -10.55 4.86 16.74
N VAL A 178 -10.82 4.32 17.93
CA VAL A 178 -9.97 3.29 18.56
C VAL A 178 -9.95 2.03 17.70
N LEU A 179 -11.11 1.48 17.36
CA LEU A 179 -11.22 0.27 16.55
C LEU A 179 -10.69 0.47 15.13
N PHE A 180 -10.93 1.64 14.54
CA PHE A 180 -10.43 1.97 13.22
C PHE A 180 -8.89 1.99 13.19
N ARG A 181 -8.26 2.62 14.19
CA ARG A 181 -6.79 2.63 14.30
C ARG A 181 -6.22 1.23 14.54
N GLU A 182 -6.89 0.42 15.35
CA GLU A 182 -6.50 -0.96 15.60
C GLU A 182 -6.50 -1.82 14.34
N GLN A 183 -7.58 -1.76 13.53
CA GLN A 183 -7.81 -2.68 12.42
C GLN A 183 -7.37 -2.13 11.06
N ILE A 184 -7.23 -0.81 10.93
CA ILE A 184 -6.76 -0.15 9.69
C ILE A 184 -5.30 0.29 9.79
N GLY A 185 -4.84 0.68 11.00
CA GLY A 185 -3.45 1.06 11.28
C GLY A 185 -3.26 2.56 11.52
N LEU A 186 -3.86 3.42 10.73
CA LEU A 186 -3.75 4.87 10.86
C LEU A 186 -5.05 5.50 11.37
N PRO A 187 -4.98 6.70 11.97
CA PRO A 187 -6.17 7.48 12.28
C PRO A 187 -7.03 7.73 11.05
N LEU A 188 -8.35 7.76 11.21
CA LEU A 188 -9.31 7.94 10.14
C LEU A 188 -9.00 9.16 9.26
N GLN A 189 -8.60 10.27 9.86
CA GLN A 189 -8.24 11.50 9.12
C GLN A 189 -7.01 11.30 8.23
N SER A 190 -6.01 10.57 8.70
CA SER A 190 -4.81 10.24 7.89
C SER A 190 -5.16 9.36 6.71
N VAL A 191 -6.01 8.35 6.91
CA VAL A 191 -6.51 7.49 5.83
C VAL A 191 -7.34 8.29 4.82
N ALA A 192 -8.21 9.19 5.29
CA ALA A 192 -8.99 10.07 4.43
C ALA A 192 -8.09 10.96 3.55
N ARG A 193 -6.99 11.49 4.12
CA ARG A 193 -5.98 12.25 3.36
C ARG A 193 -5.33 11.39 2.27
N ILE A 194 -4.89 10.18 2.61
CA ILE A 194 -4.28 9.23 1.66
C ILE A 194 -5.26 8.91 0.52
N LEU A 195 -6.52 8.65 0.81
CA LEU A 195 -7.53 8.34 -0.20
C LEU A 195 -7.80 9.52 -1.14
N ARG A 196 -7.88 10.76 -0.63
CA ARG A 196 -7.99 11.97 -1.47
C ARG A 196 -6.76 12.16 -2.34
N PHE A 197 -5.58 11.95 -1.76
CA PHE A 197 -4.31 12.03 -2.49
C PHE A 197 -4.26 10.99 -3.63
N GLN A 198 -4.59 9.72 -3.35
CA GLN A 198 -4.66 8.68 -4.37
C GLN A 198 -5.66 9.03 -5.48
N ARG A 199 -6.84 9.58 -5.13
CA ARG A 199 -7.80 10.04 -6.14
C ARG A 199 -7.18 11.12 -7.04
N ALA A 200 -6.47 12.08 -6.47
CA ALA A 200 -5.82 13.14 -7.25
C ALA A 200 -4.75 12.59 -8.19
N LEU A 201 -4.06 11.50 -7.82
CA LEU A 201 -3.08 10.82 -8.68
C LEU A 201 -3.74 10.04 -9.84
N THR A 202 -4.98 9.59 -9.69
CA THR A 202 -5.70 8.82 -10.74
C THR A 202 -6.38 9.70 -11.77
N LEU A 203 -6.63 10.97 -11.45
CA LEU A 203 -7.24 11.91 -12.39
C LEU A 203 -6.19 12.45 -13.35
N PRO A 204 -6.47 12.47 -14.67
CA PRO A 204 -5.50 12.95 -15.64
C PRO A 204 -5.14 14.41 -15.37
N TYR A 205 -3.86 14.68 -15.19
CA TYR A 205 -3.36 16.03 -15.00
C TYR A 205 -3.57 16.84 -16.28
N GLY A 206 -4.27 17.96 -16.16
CA GLY A 206 -4.63 18.80 -17.30
C GLY A 206 -6.06 18.59 -17.81
N SER A 207 -6.78 17.52 -17.45
CA SER A 207 -8.19 17.34 -17.80
C SER A 207 -9.14 18.25 -17.02
N HIS A 208 -8.65 18.84 -15.93
CA HIS A 208 -9.43 19.70 -15.03
C HIS A 208 -9.12 21.20 -15.16
N GLY A 209 -8.43 21.63 -16.24
CA GLY A 209 -8.14 23.05 -16.51
C GLY A 209 -7.24 23.72 -15.48
N SER A 210 -7.47 23.54 -14.16
CA SER A 210 -6.71 24.17 -13.10
C SER A 210 -6.50 23.26 -11.88
N LEU A 211 -5.48 23.56 -11.06
CA LEU A 211 -5.27 22.87 -9.77
C LEU A 211 -6.40 23.14 -8.76
N ALA A 212 -7.10 24.25 -8.89
CA ALA A 212 -8.26 24.55 -8.04
C ALA A 212 -9.43 23.60 -8.37
N GLU A 213 -9.67 23.33 -9.65
CA GLU A 213 -10.69 22.36 -10.08
C GLU A 213 -10.33 20.93 -9.68
N LEU A 214 -9.07 20.54 -9.84
CA LEU A 214 -8.58 19.25 -9.35
C LEU A 214 -8.77 19.12 -7.83
N ALA A 215 -8.48 20.16 -7.06
CA ALA A 215 -8.70 20.19 -5.61
C ALA A 215 -10.18 19.96 -5.27
N ALA A 216 -11.07 20.68 -5.92
CA ALA A 216 -12.52 20.52 -5.72
C ALA A 216 -13.01 19.10 -6.08
N ALA A 217 -12.56 18.55 -7.23
CA ALA A 217 -12.93 17.21 -7.69
C ALA A 217 -12.45 16.09 -6.74
N CYS A 218 -11.36 16.35 -5.98
CA CYS A 218 -10.80 15.41 -5.01
C CYS A 218 -11.26 15.63 -3.57
N GLY A 219 -12.15 16.58 -3.32
CA GLY A 219 -12.68 16.87 -1.97
C GLY A 219 -11.72 17.64 -1.07
N TYR A 220 -10.79 18.40 -1.66
CA TYR A 220 -9.99 19.40 -0.93
C TYR A 220 -10.76 20.71 -0.82
N TYR A 221 -10.51 21.44 0.25
CA TYR A 221 -11.15 22.74 0.46
C TYR A 221 -10.72 23.78 -0.60
N ASP A 222 -9.41 23.80 -0.90
CA ASP A 222 -8.79 24.69 -1.88
C ASP A 222 -7.49 24.08 -2.44
N GLN A 223 -6.88 24.77 -3.41
CA GLN A 223 -5.59 24.40 -3.99
C GLN A 223 -4.44 24.40 -2.95
N ALA A 224 -4.48 25.29 -1.96
CA ALA A 224 -3.44 25.36 -0.94
C ALA A 224 -3.49 24.11 -0.03
N HIS A 225 -4.69 23.60 0.29
CA HIS A 225 -4.89 22.35 1.00
C HIS A 225 -4.35 21.15 0.17
N LEU A 226 -4.69 21.07 -1.11
CA LEU A 226 -4.15 20.07 -2.03
C LEU A 226 -2.61 20.08 -2.02
N ASN A 227 -1.99 21.25 -2.20
CA ASN A 227 -0.53 21.41 -2.23
C ASN A 227 0.14 20.99 -0.90
N ARG A 228 -0.47 21.33 0.24
CA ARG A 228 0.04 20.90 1.56
C ARG A 228 0.02 19.39 1.72
N ASP A 229 -1.08 18.73 1.30
CA ASP A 229 -1.20 17.28 1.38
C ASP A 229 -0.22 16.58 0.43
N PHE A 230 -0.03 17.08 -0.79
CA PHE A 230 0.97 16.56 -1.72
C PHE A 230 2.39 16.68 -1.18
N LYS A 231 2.76 17.86 -0.62
CA LYS A 231 4.07 18.03 0.03
C LYS A 231 4.27 17.09 1.21
N ALA A 232 3.23 16.89 2.03
CA ALA A 232 3.32 16.01 3.20
C ALA A 232 3.41 14.52 2.81
N LEU A 233 2.67 14.08 1.77
CA LEU A 233 2.57 12.67 1.39
C LEU A 233 3.59 12.25 0.32
N ALA A 234 4.03 13.16 -0.53
CA ALA A 234 4.96 12.87 -1.63
C ALA A 234 6.29 13.62 -1.53
N GLY A 235 6.42 14.61 -0.64
CA GLY A 235 7.56 15.52 -0.62
C GLY A 235 7.55 16.54 -1.77
N LEU A 236 6.57 16.50 -2.66
CA LEU A 236 6.50 17.22 -3.94
C LEU A 236 5.16 17.94 -4.09
N THR A 237 5.12 19.00 -4.89
CA THR A 237 3.86 19.58 -5.34
C THR A 237 3.23 18.72 -6.46
N PRO A 238 1.92 18.88 -6.75
CA PRO A 238 1.28 18.18 -7.87
C PRO A 238 2.01 18.40 -9.20
N ALA A 239 2.43 19.65 -9.50
CA ALA A 239 3.14 19.97 -10.73
C ALA A 239 4.53 19.28 -10.82
N GLN A 240 5.28 19.26 -9.71
CA GLN A 240 6.57 18.56 -9.65
C GLN A 240 6.40 17.04 -9.84
N LEU A 241 5.39 16.43 -9.19
CA LEU A 241 5.14 15.01 -9.30
C LEU A 241 4.76 14.61 -10.73
N CYS A 242 3.91 15.41 -11.39
CA CYS A 242 3.56 15.19 -12.81
C CYS A 242 4.76 15.37 -13.73
N GLY A 243 5.65 16.33 -13.46
CA GLY A 243 6.90 16.49 -14.20
C GLY A 243 7.78 15.26 -14.12
N LEU A 244 7.90 14.65 -12.95
CA LEU A 244 8.65 13.39 -12.75
C LEU A 244 8.00 12.20 -13.48
N ALA A 245 6.68 12.06 -13.42
CA ALA A 245 5.97 10.99 -14.11
C ALA A 245 6.16 11.05 -15.64
N ASN A 246 6.25 12.26 -16.19
CA ASN A 246 6.50 12.46 -17.64
C ASN A 246 7.99 12.30 -18.01
N ALA A 247 8.91 12.55 -17.06
CA ALA A 247 10.35 12.49 -17.31
C ALA A 247 10.97 11.11 -17.09
N THR A 248 10.29 10.23 -16.39
CA THR A 248 10.75 8.86 -16.14
C THR A 248 9.78 7.89 -16.80
N PRO A 249 9.99 7.50 -18.06
CA PRO A 249 9.28 6.38 -18.62
C PRO A 249 9.50 5.15 -17.74
N LEU A 250 8.52 4.27 -17.68
CA LEU A 250 8.69 2.90 -17.19
C LEU A 250 9.55 2.14 -18.22
N ASP A 251 10.80 2.61 -18.40
CA ASP A 251 11.77 1.95 -19.26
C ASP A 251 12.15 0.62 -18.60
N GLY A 252 11.90 -0.42 -19.26
CA GLY A 252 12.20 -1.84 -19.20
C GLY A 252 13.16 -2.45 -18.14
N THR A 253 13.54 -1.71 -17.08
CA THR A 253 14.43 -2.20 -16.02
C THR A 253 13.70 -3.04 -14.96
N ALA A 254 12.38 -2.92 -14.85
CA ALA A 254 11.55 -3.83 -14.08
C ALA A 254 10.29 -4.13 -14.89
N ALA A 255 10.10 -5.38 -15.26
CA ALA A 255 8.90 -5.82 -15.94
C ALA A 255 7.90 -6.38 -14.92
N VAL A 256 6.65 -5.93 -15.01
CA VAL A 256 5.52 -6.64 -14.40
C VAL A 256 5.23 -7.83 -15.32
N GLU A 257 5.67 -9.03 -14.96
CA GLU A 257 5.49 -10.24 -15.79
C GLU A 257 4.12 -10.89 -15.60
N GLY A 258 3.39 -10.55 -14.56
CA GLY A 258 2.05 -11.04 -14.33
C GLY A 258 1.31 -10.22 -13.27
N SER A 259 0.00 -10.14 -13.41
CA SER A 259 -0.86 -9.57 -12.37
C SER A 259 -2.14 -10.37 -12.25
N ARG A 260 -2.60 -10.59 -11.03
CA ARG A 260 -3.87 -11.23 -10.71
C ARG A 260 -4.59 -10.45 -9.62
N THR A 261 -5.87 -10.27 -9.78
CA THR A 261 -6.73 -9.78 -8.70
C THR A 261 -7.44 -10.99 -8.11
N SER A 262 -7.05 -11.39 -6.92
CA SER A 262 -7.75 -12.42 -6.18
C SER A 262 -8.86 -11.79 -5.37
N VAL A 263 -10.07 -12.26 -5.60
CA VAL A 263 -11.27 -11.82 -4.87
C VAL A 263 -11.57 -12.88 -3.84
N PHE A 264 -10.91 -12.79 -2.67
CA PHE A 264 -11.44 -13.46 -1.49
C PHE A 264 -12.68 -12.66 -1.03
N ASN A 265 -13.76 -12.80 -1.79
CA ASN A 265 -15.09 -12.40 -1.39
C ASN A 265 -15.83 -13.66 -0.92
N ARG A 266 -15.85 -13.87 0.36
CA ARG A 266 -16.95 -14.57 1.03
C ARG A 266 -17.27 -13.87 2.32
#